data_885c750a2ca70ec664f5a9e2d5782681
#
_entry.id   885c750a2ca70ec664f5a9e2d5782681
#
_cell.length_a   1.000
_cell.length_b   1.000
_cell.length_c   1.000
_cell.angle_alpha   90.00
_cell.angle_beta   90.00
_cell.angle_gamma   90.00
#
_symmetry.space_group_name_H-M   'P 1'
#
loop_
_entity.id
_entity.type
_entity.pdbx_description
1 polymer ?
#
loop_
_entity_poly.entity_id
_entity_poly.type
_entity_poly.pdbx_seq_one_letter_code
_entity_poly.pdbx_strand_id
1 'polypeptide(L)'
;MFQSNDLDCARERVAQKFCNHRLDIIGDRKPFRVTHNHAPGEMISLNYISYGADVLIDPGELGDFYLIQMPVSGTATVRNGTREFITNRSIASVLNADLATRMKWWQGCAQLLIQVRKAPLHAFAMRLLDRDIPAPLIFDPLVDFSRPEMQAWRRLANSLFQAAERKTASAGSGIQNVLYEQHLLELFLRNQPSNMSLFFDDRRQGAAPRHLKRAEEFIRAHAALPIGLHEIAGAAGVAPRTLQLAYRNAFGISPLRALTRERMRRARFDLVASEATVTDVALKWGFTHFGRFAAEYRHEFGELPRETRQARHGLGRATHEMA
;
A
#
# COMPACT_ATOMS: atom_id res chain seq x y z
N MET A 1 12.19 13.24 19.25
CA MET A 1 13.29 13.80 18.44
C MET A 1 14.54 12.98 18.69
N PHE A 2 15.24 12.59 17.63
CA PHE A 2 16.51 11.86 17.67
C PHE A 2 17.55 12.60 16.82
N GLN A 3 18.78 12.70 17.30
CA GLN A 3 19.91 13.28 16.57
C GLN A 3 21.16 12.43 16.81
N SER A 4 22.00 12.25 15.80
CA SER A 4 23.28 11.58 15.90
C SER A 4 24.21 12.04 14.77
N ASN A 5 25.51 11.92 15.01
CA ASN A 5 26.55 12.08 13.99
C ASN A 5 27.14 10.72 13.59
N ASP A 6 26.68 9.63 14.17
CA ASP A 6 27.09 8.26 13.90
C ASP A 6 26.16 7.62 12.87
N LEU A 7 26.74 7.08 11.80
CA LEU A 7 26.01 6.50 10.66
C LEU A 7 25.28 5.20 11.03
N ASP A 8 25.93 4.35 11.83
CA ASP A 8 25.37 3.06 12.21
C ASP A 8 24.22 3.25 13.20
N CYS A 9 24.38 4.14 14.19
CA CYS A 9 23.34 4.53 15.09
C CYS A 9 22.14 5.15 14.32
N ALA A 10 22.39 5.98 13.32
CA ALA A 10 21.34 6.56 12.46
C ALA A 10 20.60 5.47 11.71
N ARG A 11 21.30 4.52 11.07
CA ARG A 11 20.72 3.41 10.32
C ARG A 11 19.81 2.55 11.20
N GLU A 12 20.27 2.15 12.39
CA GLU A 12 19.51 1.33 13.33
C GLU A 12 18.25 2.04 13.82
N ARG A 13 18.37 3.31 14.20
CA ARG A 13 17.22 4.08 14.72
C ARG A 13 16.16 4.34 13.67
N VAL A 14 16.57 4.63 12.43
CA VAL A 14 15.65 4.81 11.31
C VAL A 14 15.02 3.47 10.93
N ALA A 15 15.79 2.37 10.92
CA ALA A 15 15.27 1.02 10.65
C ALA A 15 14.18 0.59 11.64
N GLN A 16 14.30 0.94 12.93
CA GLN A 16 13.26 0.65 13.94
C GLN A 16 11.90 1.31 13.66
N LYS A 17 11.86 2.38 12.87
CA LYS A 17 10.63 3.10 12.53
C LYS A 17 10.09 2.78 11.15
N PHE A 18 10.94 2.35 10.25
CA PHE A 18 10.60 2.03 8.86
C PHE A 18 10.87 0.55 8.56
N CYS A 19 12.01 0.25 7.98
CA CYS A 19 12.48 -1.08 7.65
C CYS A 19 14.01 -1.09 7.59
N ASN A 20 14.60 -2.28 7.59
CA ASN A 20 16.03 -2.43 7.36
C ASN A 20 16.39 -1.83 6.01
N HIS A 21 17.51 -1.10 5.96
CA HIS A 21 17.99 -0.45 4.76
C HIS A 21 19.49 -0.27 4.79
N ARG A 22 20.10 -0.23 3.62
CA ARG A 22 21.46 0.24 3.46
C ARG A 22 21.46 1.77 3.50
N LEU A 23 22.41 2.35 4.24
CA LEU A 23 22.62 3.79 4.33
C LEU A 23 24.13 4.06 4.17
N ASP A 24 24.50 4.76 3.12
CA ASP A 24 25.89 5.14 2.84
C ASP A 24 26.00 6.66 2.64
N ILE A 25 27.09 7.26 3.10
CA ILE A 25 27.43 8.65 2.74
C ILE A 25 28.09 8.62 1.36
N ILE A 26 27.64 9.51 0.46
CA ILE A 26 28.15 9.66 -0.90
C ILE A 26 28.65 11.08 -1.13
N GLY A 27 29.68 11.24 -2.02
CA GLY A 27 30.25 12.55 -2.33
C GLY A 27 31.22 13.07 -1.26
N ASP A 28 31.54 14.37 -1.34
CA ASP A 28 32.46 15.04 -0.44
C ASP A 28 31.87 15.11 0.99
N ARG A 29 32.73 14.85 1.98
CA ARG A 29 32.37 14.73 3.40
C ARG A 29 31.87 16.05 3.98
N LYS A 30 30.60 16.37 3.75
CA LYS A 30 29.91 17.26 4.67
C LYS A 30 29.71 16.55 6.01
N PRO A 31 29.71 17.26 7.14
CA PRO A 31 29.50 16.63 8.43
C PRO A 31 28.15 15.93 8.44
N PHE A 32 28.17 14.60 8.53
CA PHE A 32 26.96 13.79 8.68
C PHE A 32 26.31 14.14 10.02
N ARG A 33 25.04 14.50 9.97
CA ARG A 33 24.23 14.74 11.17
C ARG A 33 22.77 14.37 10.87
N VAL A 34 22.36 13.22 11.36
CA VAL A 34 20.94 12.84 11.25
C VAL A 34 20.09 13.60 12.26
N THR A 35 18.95 14.07 11.79
CA THR A 35 17.83 14.52 12.63
C THR A 35 16.59 13.76 12.22
N HIS A 36 15.94 13.06 13.16
CA HIS A 36 14.71 12.33 12.92
C HIS A 36 13.67 12.66 13.99
N ASN A 37 12.54 13.23 13.58
CA ASN A 37 11.35 13.42 14.37
C ASN A 37 10.29 12.43 13.94
N HIS A 38 9.57 11.82 14.86
CA HIS A 38 8.55 10.83 14.60
C HIS A 38 7.31 11.11 15.47
N ALA A 39 6.15 11.16 14.84
CA ALA A 39 4.85 11.25 15.48
C ALA A 39 3.96 10.10 14.97
N PRO A 40 3.63 9.12 15.84
CA PRO A 40 2.77 8.00 15.44
C PRO A 40 1.32 8.44 15.35
N GLY A 41 0.59 7.85 14.38
CA GLY A 41 -0.85 7.91 14.25
C GLY A 41 -1.44 6.51 14.12
N GLU A 42 -2.74 6.42 13.81
CA GLU A 42 -3.44 5.13 13.72
C GLU A 42 -3.21 4.44 12.37
N MET A 43 -3.37 5.16 11.26
CA MET A 43 -3.15 4.63 9.90
C MET A 43 -1.83 5.10 9.30
N ILE A 44 -1.34 6.26 9.77
CA ILE A 44 -0.12 6.88 9.28
C ILE A 44 0.84 7.17 10.44
N SER A 45 2.11 7.42 10.10
CA SER A 45 3.03 8.15 10.98
C SER A 45 3.67 9.32 10.23
N LEU A 46 3.87 10.43 10.94
CA LEU A 46 4.50 11.62 10.40
C LEU A 46 5.96 11.66 10.84
N ASN A 47 6.85 11.90 9.90
CA ASN A 47 8.27 11.90 10.16
C ASN A 47 8.94 13.09 9.48
N TYR A 48 9.97 13.63 10.11
CA TYR A 48 10.94 14.53 9.50
C TYR A 48 12.30 13.87 9.56
N ILE A 49 13.00 13.79 8.42
CA ILE A 49 14.36 13.26 8.37
C ILE A 49 15.27 14.21 7.57
N SER A 50 16.47 14.44 8.12
CA SER A 50 17.60 15.07 7.44
C SER A 50 18.87 14.35 7.85
N TYR A 51 19.78 14.10 6.90
CA TYR A 51 21.08 13.48 7.18
C TYR A 51 22.22 14.50 7.20
N GLY A 52 21.99 15.74 6.76
CA GLY A 52 23.02 16.78 6.69
C GLY A 52 24.07 16.57 5.60
N ALA A 53 24.26 15.35 5.15
CA ALA A 53 25.18 14.93 4.10
C ALA A 53 24.43 14.32 2.91
N ASP A 54 25.10 14.16 1.79
CA ASP A 54 24.58 13.42 0.65
C ASP A 54 24.65 11.92 0.96
N VAL A 55 23.51 11.22 0.81
CA VAL A 55 23.37 9.81 1.22
C VAL A 55 22.73 8.95 0.14
N LEU A 56 23.14 7.70 0.08
CA LEU A 56 22.47 6.61 -0.62
C LEU A 56 21.65 5.81 0.39
N ILE A 57 20.38 5.62 0.09
CA ILE A 57 19.43 4.86 0.91
C ILE A 57 18.85 3.76 0.04
N ASP A 58 19.02 2.51 0.45
CA ASP A 58 18.53 1.33 -0.29
C ASP A 58 17.78 0.40 0.66
N PRO A 59 16.46 0.54 0.78
CA PRO A 59 15.64 -0.31 1.61
C PRO A 59 15.18 -1.60 0.90
N GLY A 60 15.41 -1.74 -0.42
CA GLY A 60 14.74 -2.78 -1.18
C GLY A 60 13.22 -2.56 -1.26
N GLU A 61 12.44 -3.57 -0.96
CA GLU A 61 10.99 -3.47 -0.82
C GLU A 61 10.62 -3.02 0.60
N LEU A 62 9.60 -2.13 0.72
CA LEU A 62 9.17 -1.63 2.02
C LEU A 62 8.26 -2.64 2.77
N GLY A 63 7.56 -3.51 2.02
CA GLY A 63 6.72 -4.59 2.54
C GLY A 63 5.38 -4.10 3.11
N ASP A 64 5.38 -3.59 4.34
CA ASP A 64 4.15 -3.35 5.10
C ASP A 64 3.61 -1.90 5.05
N PHE A 65 4.27 -1.01 4.32
CA PHE A 65 3.86 0.38 4.24
C PHE A 65 4.19 1.03 2.89
N TYR A 66 3.45 2.08 2.56
CA TYR A 66 3.78 3.07 1.54
C TYR A 66 4.47 4.25 2.21
N LEU A 67 5.38 4.91 1.50
CA LEU A 67 6.08 6.07 2.04
C LEU A 67 5.96 7.26 1.09
N ILE A 68 5.19 8.28 1.50
CA ILE A 68 5.11 9.54 0.78
C ILE A 68 6.22 10.45 1.29
N GLN A 69 7.04 10.98 0.39
CA GLN A 69 8.23 11.77 0.70
C GLN A 69 8.14 13.16 0.07
N MET A 70 8.15 14.19 0.88
CA MET A 70 8.04 15.60 0.48
C MET A 70 9.33 16.35 0.84
N PRO A 71 10.22 16.65 -0.14
CA PRO A 71 11.41 17.44 0.13
C PRO A 71 11.06 18.85 0.61
N VAL A 72 11.65 19.26 1.74
CA VAL A 72 11.58 20.64 2.26
C VAL A 72 12.84 21.43 1.95
N SER A 73 13.97 20.75 1.73
CA SER A 73 15.22 21.30 1.23
C SER A 73 15.97 20.26 0.40
N GLY A 74 16.90 20.71 -0.45
CA GLY A 74 17.68 19.85 -1.34
C GLY A 74 16.84 19.13 -2.37
N THR A 75 17.39 18.06 -2.93
CA THR A 75 16.76 17.20 -3.94
C THR A 75 17.04 15.73 -3.64
N ALA A 76 16.23 14.84 -4.19
CA ALA A 76 16.53 13.41 -4.15
C ALA A 76 16.28 12.77 -5.51
N THR A 77 17.20 11.88 -5.93
CA THR A 77 16.93 10.94 -7.02
C THR A 77 16.25 9.73 -6.41
N VAL A 78 15.06 9.40 -6.88
CA VAL A 78 14.23 8.32 -6.35
C VAL A 78 13.97 7.32 -7.45
N ARG A 79 14.27 6.05 -7.18
CA ARG A 79 13.87 4.90 -7.99
C ARG A 79 12.92 4.03 -7.19
N ASN A 80 11.72 3.76 -7.75
CA ASN A 80 10.76 2.81 -7.20
C ASN A 80 10.24 1.92 -8.34
N GLY A 81 10.53 0.63 -8.27
CA GLY A 81 10.36 -0.29 -9.37
C GLY A 81 11.24 0.09 -10.57
N THR A 82 10.63 0.30 -11.73
CA THR A 82 11.31 0.68 -12.99
C THR A 82 11.39 2.19 -13.21
N ARG A 83 10.69 2.99 -12.42
CA ARG A 83 10.68 4.46 -12.58
C ARG A 83 11.75 5.13 -11.73
N GLU A 84 12.50 6.02 -12.37
CA GLU A 84 13.50 6.87 -11.72
C GLU A 84 13.22 8.34 -12.07
N PHE A 85 13.27 9.23 -11.08
CA PHE A 85 13.02 10.67 -11.24
C PHE A 85 13.64 11.47 -10.09
N ILE A 86 13.70 12.79 -10.25
CA ILE A 86 14.23 13.72 -9.25
C ILE A 86 13.07 14.37 -8.52
N THR A 87 13.13 14.38 -7.19
CA THR A 87 12.19 15.06 -6.30
C THR A 87 12.77 16.38 -5.80
N ASN A 88 11.88 17.33 -5.57
CA ASN A 88 12.18 18.66 -5.03
C ASN A 88 10.94 19.21 -4.34
N ARG A 89 10.91 20.49 -3.97
CA ARG A 89 9.74 21.12 -3.31
C ARG A 89 8.44 21.05 -4.12
N SER A 90 8.50 20.89 -5.45
CA SER A 90 7.32 20.84 -6.33
C SER A 90 6.96 19.42 -6.74
N ILE A 91 7.91 18.50 -6.67
CA ILE A 91 7.76 17.09 -7.03
C ILE A 91 8.15 16.24 -5.84
N ALA A 92 7.18 15.53 -5.30
CA ALA A 92 7.34 14.56 -4.21
C ALA A 92 7.35 13.13 -4.77
N SER A 93 7.50 12.14 -3.91
CA SER A 93 7.38 10.73 -4.29
C SER A 93 6.42 9.97 -3.38
N VAL A 94 5.81 8.91 -3.91
CA VAL A 94 5.21 7.83 -3.15
C VAL A 94 5.91 6.53 -3.49
N LEU A 95 6.52 5.91 -2.49
CA LEU A 95 7.18 4.62 -2.63
C LEU A 95 6.16 3.52 -2.39
N ASN A 96 5.99 2.67 -3.39
CA ASN A 96 5.10 1.52 -3.31
C ASN A 96 5.71 0.41 -2.45
N ALA A 97 4.89 -0.22 -1.65
CA ALA A 97 5.31 -1.21 -0.65
C ALA A 97 6.06 -2.42 -1.25
N ASP A 98 5.59 -2.92 -2.39
CA ASP A 98 6.03 -4.16 -3.04
C ASP A 98 6.95 -3.90 -4.26
N LEU A 99 7.52 -2.71 -4.35
CA LEU A 99 8.46 -2.36 -5.42
C LEU A 99 9.83 -1.98 -4.85
N ALA A 100 10.88 -2.57 -5.43
CA ALA A 100 12.25 -2.26 -5.02
C ALA A 100 12.53 -0.76 -5.11
N THR A 101 13.07 -0.21 -4.04
CA THR A 101 13.32 1.22 -3.85
C THR A 101 14.80 1.49 -3.67
N ARG A 102 15.29 2.56 -4.29
CA ARG A 102 16.62 3.10 -4.08
C ARG A 102 16.59 4.61 -4.22
N MET A 103 17.28 5.32 -3.34
CA MET A 103 17.27 6.78 -3.31
C MET A 103 18.66 7.35 -3.10
N LYS A 104 18.91 8.52 -3.69
CA LYS A 104 20.08 9.35 -3.37
C LYS A 104 19.57 10.72 -2.96
N TRP A 105 19.91 11.16 -1.76
CA TRP A 105 19.55 12.46 -1.25
C TRP A 105 20.73 13.41 -1.37
N TRP A 106 20.51 14.58 -1.99
CA TRP A 106 21.56 15.51 -2.36
C TRP A 106 21.38 16.88 -1.69
N GLN A 107 22.48 17.61 -1.56
CA GLN A 107 22.47 19.02 -1.15
C GLN A 107 21.83 19.25 0.23
N GLY A 108 22.11 18.36 1.17
CA GLY A 108 21.49 18.44 2.49
C GLY A 108 19.99 18.27 2.46
N CYS A 109 19.50 17.37 1.63
CA CYS A 109 18.09 17.06 1.49
C CYS A 109 17.47 16.73 2.85
N ALA A 110 16.36 17.42 3.15
CA ALA A 110 15.51 17.14 4.28
C ALA A 110 14.09 16.92 3.79
N GLN A 111 13.39 15.96 4.38
CA GLN A 111 12.07 15.56 3.93
C GLN A 111 11.08 15.42 5.07
N LEU A 112 9.83 15.82 4.80
CA LEU A 112 8.66 15.39 5.53
C LEU A 112 8.17 14.07 4.93
N LEU A 113 7.97 13.05 5.77
CA LEU A 113 7.63 11.71 5.35
C LEU A 113 6.31 11.29 6.00
N ILE A 114 5.39 10.78 5.19
CA ILE A 114 4.16 10.15 5.66
C ILE A 114 4.27 8.67 5.37
N GLN A 115 4.48 7.89 6.43
CA GLN A 115 4.44 6.43 6.35
C GLN A 115 2.99 5.99 6.49
N VAL A 116 2.47 5.25 5.52
CA VAL A 116 1.08 4.79 5.48
C VAL A 116 1.06 3.28 5.55
N ARG A 117 0.47 2.71 6.61
CA ARG A 117 0.40 1.26 6.78
C ARG A 117 -0.43 0.61 5.67
N LYS A 118 0.12 -0.42 5.04
CA LYS A 118 -0.46 -1.07 3.85
C LYS A 118 -1.83 -1.68 4.13
N ALA A 119 -1.96 -2.52 5.14
CA ALA A 119 -3.22 -3.20 5.45
C ALA A 119 -4.35 -2.24 5.84
N PRO A 120 -4.16 -1.24 6.73
CA PRO A 120 -5.16 -0.21 7.01
C PRO A 120 -5.55 0.61 5.79
N LEU A 121 -4.60 1.00 4.92
CA LEU A 121 -4.91 1.73 3.69
C LEU A 121 -5.77 0.91 2.74
N HIS A 122 -5.46 -0.37 2.55
CA HIS A 122 -6.27 -1.27 1.71
C HIS A 122 -7.69 -1.43 2.27
N ALA A 123 -7.83 -1.67 3.58
CA ALA A 123 -9.14 -1.76 4.22
C ALA A 123 -9.95 -0.45 4.09
N PHE A 124 -9.28 0.69 4.21
CA PHE A 124 -9.90 2.00 4.02
C PHE A 124 -10.34 2.23 2.57
N ALA A 125 -9.50 1.89 1.60
CA ALA A 125 -9.82 1.99 0.17
C ALA A 125 -11.01 1.08 -0.22
N MET A 126 -11.08 -0.15 0.32
CA MET A 126 -12.21 -1.04 0.11
C MET A 126 -13.52 -0.46 0.67
N ARG A 127 -13.48 0.16 1.87
CA ARG A 127 -14.66 0.83 2.43
C ARG A 127 -15.10 2.03 1.60
N LEU A 128 -14.15 2.86 1.12
CA LEU A 128 -14.46 4.01 0.26
C LEU A 128 -15.12 3.61 -1.05
N LEU A 129 -14.74 2.47 -1.60
CA LEU A 129 -15.25 1.97 -2.88
C LEU A 129 -16.47 1.07 -2.72
N ASP A 130 -16.84 0.71 -1.48
CA ASP A 130 -17.87 -0.29 -1.15
C ASP A 130 -17.66 -1.59 -1.96
N ARG A 131 -16.39 -2.00 -2.10
CA ARG A 131 -16.00 -3.16 -2.92
C ARG A 131 -14.61 -3.65 -2.58
N ASP A 132 -14.35 -4.92 -2.89
CA ASP A 132 -13.02 -5.49 -2.81
C ASP A 132 -12.10 -4.93 -3.90
N ILE A 133 -10.84 -4.72 -3.55
CA ILE A 133 -9.79 -4.31 -4.48
C ILE A 133 -9.17 -5.56 -5.10
N PRO A 134 -9.23 -5.76 -6.43
CA PRO A 134 -8.78 -6.98 -7.10
C PRO A 134 -7.26 -7.12 -7.16
N ALA A 135 -6.51 -6.06 -6.86
CA ALA A 135 -5.06 -6.00 -6.88
C ALA A 135 -4.54 -5.11 -5.75
N PRO A 136 -3.26 -5.26 -5.32
CA PRO A 136 -2.65 -4.29 -4.43
C PRO A 136 -2.68 -2.90 -5.06
N LEU A 137 -2.76 -1.87 -4.21
CA LEU A 137 -2.61 -0.49 -4.65
C LEU A 137 -1.18 -0.25 -5.15
N ILE A 138 -1.06 0.25 -6.38
CA ILE A 138 0.22 0.66 -6.97
C ILE A 138 0.03 2.07 -7.50
N PHE A 139 0.67 3.02 -6.86
CA PHE A 139 0.63 4.43 -7.25
C PHE A 139 1.68 4.72 -8.33
N ASP A 140 1.40 5.71 -9.19
CA ASP A 140 2.47 6.39 -9.91
C ASP A 140 3.43 6.99 -8.86
N PRO A 141 4.71 6.62 -8.83
CA PRO A 141 5.60 7.05 -7.76
C PRO A 141 5.91 8.55 -7.78
N LEU A 142 5.65 9.27 -8.86
CA LEU A 142 5.81 10.71 -8.95
C LEU A 142 4.56 11.44 -8.46
N VAL A 143 4.71 12.30 -7.44
CA VAL A 143 3.66 13.14 -6.88
C VAL A 143 3.90 14.59 -7.29
N ASP A 144 3.04 15.11 -8.18
CA ASP A 144 3.17 16.45 -8.75
C ASP A 144 2.32 17.48 -7.99
N PHE A 145 2.97 18.38 -7.28
CA PHE A 145 2.33 19.47 -6.54
C PHE A 145 1.99 20.70 -7.41
N SER A 146 2.24 20.69 -8.73
CA SER A 146 1.72 21.72 -9.62
C SER A 146 0.21 21.57 -9.83
N ARG A 147 -0.33 20.35 -9.63
CA ARG A 147 -1.76 20.04 -9.75
C ARG A 147 -2.54 20.63 -8.57
N PRO A 148 -3.67 21.36 -8.81
CA PRO A 148 -4.44 22.02 -7.75
C PRO A 148 -4.90 21.07 -6.64
N GLU A 149 -5.32 19.84 -6.99
CA GLU A 149 -5.80 18.83 -6.06
C GLU A 149 -4.67 18.38 -5.13
N MET A 150 -3.45 18.21 -5.66
CA MET A 150 -2.28 17.82 -4.89
C MET A 150 -1.71 18.98 -4.06
N GLN A 151 -1.93 20.23 -4.46
CA GLN A 151 -1.67 21.39 -3.61
C GLN A 151 -2.60 21.41 -2.39
N ALA A 152 -3.89 21.12 -2.57
CA ALA A 152 -4.86 21.02 -1.47
C ALA A 152 -4.46 19.90 -0.51
N TRP A 153 -4.11 18.73 -1.02
CA TRP A 153 -3.59 17.62 -0.25
C TRP A 153 -2.33 18.00 0.56
N ARG A 154 -1.36 18.67 -0.09
CA ARG A 154 -0.13 19.14 0.55
C ARG A 154 -0.41 20.13 1.69
N ARG A 155 -1.37 21.05 1.53
CA ARG A 155 -1.78 21.98 2.61
C ARG A 155 -2.31 21.23 3.82
N LEU A 156 -3.16 20.22 3.60
CA LEU A 156 -3.67 19.37 4.67
C LEU A 156 -2.55 18.58 5.35
N ALA A 157 -1.64 17.98 4.58
CA ALA A 157 -0.47 17.28 5.12
C ALA A 157 0.37 18.21 6.00
N ASN A 158 0.72 19.41 5.52
CA ASN A 158 1.49 20.38 6.29
C ASN A 158 0.78 20.81 7.59
N SER A 159 -0.55 20.95 7.57
CA SER A 159 -1.33 21.25 8.78
C SER A 159 -1.23 20.13 9.82
N LEU A 160 -1.20 18.86 9.37
CA LEU A 160 -0.98 17.72 10.28
C LEU A 160 0.42 17.72 10.87
N PHE A 161 1.46 18.03 10.09
CA PHE A 161 2.82 18.15 10.61
C PHE A 161 2.92 19.27 11.66
N GLN A 162 2.34 20.44 11.38
CA GLN A 162 2.31 21.55 12.34
C GLN A 162 1.54 21.20 13.63
N ALA A 163 0.42 20.47 13.49
CA ALA A 163 -0.33 20.00 14.66
C ALA A 163 0.46 18.98 15.47
N ALA A 164 1.20 18.08 14.84
CA ALA A 164 2.08 17.12 15.52
C ALA A 164 3.21 17.82 16.27
N GLU A 165 3.82 18.87 15.72
CA GLU A 165 4.83 19.68 16.39
C GLU A 165 4.28 20.40 17.63
N ARG A 166 3.05 20.93 17.57
CA ARG A 166 2.40 21.58 18.71
C ARG A 166 1.97 20.60 19.80
N LYS A 167 1.63 19.35 19.45
CA LYS A 167 1.20 18.30 20.40
C LYS A 167 2.31 17.77 21.29
N THR A 168 3.56 17.98 20.96
CA THR A 168 4.64 17.79 21.92
C THR A 168 4.49 18.73 23.14
N ALA A 169 3.55 19.69 23.10
CA ALA A 169 3.27 20.65 24.16
C ALA A 169 1.89 20.47 24.87
N SER A 170 0.91 19.70 24.34
CA SER A 170 -0.36 19.46 25.07
C SER A 170 -1.13 18.23 24.56
N ALA A 171 -1.63 17.41 25.49
CA ALA A 171 -2.42 16.20 25.22
C ALA A 171 -3.82 16.56 24.67
N GLY A 172 -4.06 16.32 23.39
CA GLY A 172 -5.36 16.54 22.74
C GLY A 172 -5.85 15.30 21.98
N SER A 173 -7.16 15.10 21.98
CA SER A 173 -7.95 13.90 21.73
C SER A 173 -7.60 13.10 20.44
N GLY A 174 -7.49 11.76 20.57
CA GLY A 174 -7.16 10.81 19.50
C GLY A 174 -8.17 10.77 18.35
N ILE A 175 -9.47 11.01 18.60
CA ILE A 175 -10.55 10.89 17.60
C ILE A 175 -10.42 11.91 16.46
N GLN A 176 -10.06 13.15 16.75
CA GLN A 176 -9.88 14.18 15.72
C GLN A 176 -8.73 13.83 14.75
N ASN A 177 -7.68 13.17 15.24
CA ASN A 177 -6.56 12.76 14.40
C ASN A 177 -6.95 11.70 13.38
N VAL A 178 -7.77 10.74 13.75
CA VAL A 178 -8.22 9.65 12.86
C VAL A 178 -9.01 10.20 11.68
N LEU A 179 -9.91 11.14 11.91
CA LEU A 179 -10.68 11.78 10.85
C LEU A 179 -9.79 12.58 9.88
N TYR A 180 -8.79 13.28 10.40
CA TYR A 180 -7.83 13.99 9.55
C TYR A 180 -6.93 13.03 8.77
N GLU A 181 -6.50 11.92 9.36
CA GLU A 181 -5.74 10.87 8.67
C GLU A 181 -6.58 10.26 7.53
N GLN A 182 -7.84 9.91 7.80
CA GLN A 182 -8.76 9.38 6.81
C GLN A 182 -8.99 10.36 5.66
N HIS A 183 -9.23 11.63 5.97
CA HIS A 183 -9.44 12.65 4.94
C HIS A 183 -8.17 12.86 4.08
N LEU A 184 -6.99 12.88 4.71
CA LEU A 184 -5.71 12.94 3.98
C LEU A 184 -5.54 11.76 3.04
N LEU A 185 -5.83 10.55 3.51
CA LEU A 185 -5.71 9.33 2.71
C LEU A 185 -6.77 9.26 1.61
N GLU A 186 -8.00 9.69 1.87
CA GLU A 186 -9.05 9.77 0.86
C GLU A 186 -8.66 10.71 -0.28
N LEU A 187 -8.22 11.93 0.04
CA LEU A 187 -7.75 12.88 -0.97
C LEU A 187 -6.57 12.32 -1.78
N PHE A 188 -5.66 11.58 -1.13
CA PHE A 188 -4.55 10.94 -1.83
C PHE A 188 -5.02 9.85 -2.78
N LEU A 189 -5.87 8.94 -2.32
CA LEU A 189 -6.43 7.85 -3.12
C LEU A 189 -7.20 8.35 -4.35
N ARG A 190 -7.94 9.46 -4.20
CA ARG A 190 -8.74 10.05 -5.29
C ARG A 190 -7.90 10.80 -6.32
N ASN A 191 -6.79 11.42 -5.90
CA ASN A 191 -6.07 12.39 -6.74
C ASN A 191 -4.69 11.91 -7.20
N GLN A 192 -4.01 11.01 -6.45
CA GLN A 192 -2.75 10.44 -6.90
C GLN A 192 -3.03 9.30 -7.89
N PRO A 193 -2.48 9.37 -9.13
CA PRO A 193 -2.65 8.30 -10.10
C PRO A 193 -2.20 6.95 -9.54
N SER A 194 -3.04 5.93 -9.75
CA SER A 194 -2.79 4.56 -9.31
C SER A 194 -3.45 3.57 -10.26
N ASN A 195 -3.13 2.28 -10.11
CA ASN A 195 -3.83 1.21 -10.81
C ASN A 195 -5.33 1.13 -10.46
N MET A 196 -5.79 1.87 -9.43
CA MET A 196 -7.18 1.91 -8.98
C MET A 196 -7.86 3.28 -9.24
N SER A 197 -7.19 4.23 -9.92
CA SER A 197 -7.72 5.58 -10.15
C SER A 197 -9.09 5.60 -10.83
N LEU A 198 -9.37 4.65 -11.72
CA LEU A 198 -10.67 4.55 -12.40
C LEU A 198 -11.85 4.32 -11.44
N PHE A 199 -11.59 3.80 -10.23
CA PHE A 199 -12.61 3.52 -9.23
C PHE A 199 -12.78 4.67 -8.24
N PHE A 200 -11.74 5.50 -8.05
CA PHE A 200 -11.78 6.66 -7.16
C PHE A 200 -12.26 7.93 -7.84
N ASP A 201 -12.33 7.98 -9.18
CA ASP A 201 -12.78 9.14 -9.93
C ASP A 201 -14.30 9.11 -10.12
N ASP A 202 -15.04 9.85 -9.27
CA ASP A 202 -16.49 9.96 -9.33
C ASP A 202 -17.01 10.48 -10.68
N ARG A 203 -16.21 11.33 -11.37
CA ARG A 203 -16.52 11.82 -12.73
C ARG A 203 -16.36 10.74 -13.78
N ARG A 204 -15.57 9.71 -13.50
CA ARG A 204 -15.32 8.54 -14.35
C ARG A 204 -16.06 7.28 -13.91
N GLN A 205 -16.78 7.30 -12.78
CA GLN A 205 -17.67 6.17 -12.39
C GLN A 205 -18.76 5.90 -13.45
N GLY A 206 -19.13 6.91 -14.26
CA GLY A 206 -19.85 6.70 -15.51
C GLY A 206 -19.00 6.24 -16.69
N ALA A 207 -17.66 6.25 -16.59
CA ALA A 207 -16.69 6.04 -17.66
C ALA A 207 -15.61 5.00 -17.35
N ALA A 208 -15.63 4.34 -16.17
CA ALA A 208 -14.90 3.07 -16.04
C ALA A 208 -15.32 2.20 -17.21
N PRO A 209 -14.37 1.69 -18.04
CA PRO A 209 -14.75 0.94 -19.20
C PRO A 209 -15.77 -0.12 -18.80
N ARG A 210 -17.01 -0.02 -19.28
CA ARG A 210 -18.13 -0.89 -18.87
C ARG A 210 -17.74 -2.37 -18.89
N HIS A 211 -16.79 -2.71 -19.76
CA HIS A 211 -16.27 -4.06 -19.85
C HIS A 211 -15.45 -4.49 -18.63
N LEU A 212 -14.67 -3.60 -18.00
CA LEU A 212 -13.93 -3.95 -16.77
C LEU A 212 -14.88 -4.18 -15.59
N LYS A 213 -15.88 -3.30 -15.42
CA LYS A 213 -16.89 -3.45 -14.37
C LYS A 213 -17.67 -4.76 -14.54
N ARG A 214 -18.15 -5.05 -15.79
CA ARG A 214 -18.83 -6.31 -16.09
C ARG A 214 -17.95 -7.54 -15.85
N ALA A 215 -16.67 -7.48 -16.23
CA ALA A 215 -15.73 -8.57 -15.99
C ALA A 215 -15.57 -8.87 -14.48
N GLU A 216 -15.43 -7.85 -13.66
CA GLU A 216 -15.29 -8.03 -12.21
C GLU A 216 -16.59 -8.51 -11.54
N GLU A 217 -17.75 -7.98 -11.95
CA GLU A 217 -19.04 -8.46 -11.48
C GLU A 217 -19.23 -9.94 -11.84
N PHE A 218 -18.86 -10.33 -13.07
CA PHE A 218 -18.92 -11.70 -13.52
C PHE A 218 -17.97 -12.62 -12.74
N ILE A 219 -16.71 -12.20 -12.54
CA ILE A 219 -15.74 -12.94 -11.71
C ILE A 219 -16.29 -13.17 -10.31
N ARG A 220 -16.81 -12.15 -9.65
CA ARG A 220 -17.38 -12.27 -8.30
C ARG A 220 -18.58 -13.22 -8.26
N ALA A 221 -19.50 -13.07 -9.18
CA ALA A 221 -20.72 -13.89 -9.23
C ALA A 221 -20.42 -15.37 -9.50
N HIS A 222 -19.37 -15.65 -10.30
CA HIS A 222 -19.11 -16.99 -10.84
C HIS A 222 -17.77 -17.58 -10.38
N ALA A 223 -17.14 -17.06 -9.35
CA ALA A 223 -15.82 -17.50 -8.88
C ALA A 223 -15.75 -19.01 -8.55
N ALA A 224 -16.82 -19.60 -8.07
CA ALA A 224 -16.88 -21.05 -7.74
C ALA A 224 -17.00 -21.93 -8.99
N LEU A 225 -17.39 -21.37 -10.14
CA LEU A 225 -17.59 -22.11 -11.38
C LEU A 225 -16.28 -22.24 -12.16
N PRO A 226 -16.15 -23.24 -13.06
CA PRO A 226 -14.96 -23.42 -13.89
C PRO A 226 -14.94 -22.41 -15.06
N ILE A 227 -14.92 -21.12 -14.73
CA ILE A 227 -14.81 -20.03 -15.71
C ILE A 227 -13.36 -19.75 -16.07
N GLY A 228 -13.15 -19.33 -17.31
CA GLY A 228 -11.86 -18.93 -17.86
C GLY A 228 -11.91 -17.54 -18.50
N LEU A 229 -10.85 -17.22 -19.24
CA LEU A 229 -10.70 -15.92 -19.88
C LEU A 229 -11.81 -15.63 -20.90
N HIS A 230 -12.26 -16.64 -21.64
CA HIS A 230 -13.27 -16.48 -22.68
C HIS A 230 -14.63 -16.11 -22.10
N GLU A 231 -15.05 -16.78 -21.02
CA GLU A 231 -16.31 -16.50 -20.34
C GLU A 231 -16.30 -15.09 -19.71
N ILE A 232 -15.18 -14.71 -19.07
CA ILE A 232 -15.03 -13.38 -18.49
C ILE A 232 -15.07 -12.29 -19.57
N ALA A 233 -14.39 -12.52 -20.71
CA ALA A 233 -14.37 -11.59 -21.84
C ALA A 233 -15.73 -11.49 -22.53
N GLY A 234 -16.44 -12.61 -22.68
CA GLY A 234 -17.81 -12.67 -23.19
C GLY A 234 -18.77 -11.87 -22.32
N ALA A 235 -18.74 -12.05 -21.01
CA ALA A 235 -19.54 -11.27 -20.06
C ALA A 235 -19.19 -9.77 -20.08
N ALA A 236 -17.94 -9.45 -20.31
CA ALA A 236 -17.47 -8.07 -20.46
C ALA A 236 -17.86 -7.44 -21.81
N GLY A 237 -18.24 -8.24 -22.81
CA GLY A 237 -18.59 -7.78 -24.16
C GLY A 237 -17.38 -7.33 -24.98
N VAL A 238 -16.20 -7.93 -24.76
CA VAL A 238 -14.96 -7.62 -25.48
C VAL A 238 -14.17 -8.88 -25.83
N ALA A 239 -13.24 -8.77 -26.80
CA ALA A 239 -12.33 -9.86 -27.11
C ALA A 239 -11.38 -10.16 -25.91
N PRO A 240 -10.96 -11.44 -25.73
CA PRO A 240 -10.05 -11.84 -24.65
C PRO A 240 -8.77 -11.01 -24.57
N ARG A 241 -8.13 -10.71 -25.70
CA ARG A 241 -6.92 -9.87 -25.77
C ARG A 241 -7.17 -8.44 -25.30
N THR A 242 -8.32 -7.87 -25.67
CA THR A 242 -8.73 -6.52 -25.21
C THR A 242 -8.92 -6.49 -23.70
N LEU A 243 -9.58 -7.52 -23.15
CA LEU A 243 -9.77 -7.62 -21.70
C LEU A 243 -8.44 -7.77 -20.97
N GLN A 244 -7.53 -8.62 -21.46
CA GLN A 244 -6.20 -8.80 -20.85
C GLN A 244 -5.41 -7.49 -20.83
N LEU A 245 -5.41 -6.73 -21.93
CA LEU A 245 -4.72 -5.44 -22.00
C LEU A 245 -5.36 -4.44 -21.06
N ALA A 246 -6.70 -4.35 -21.03
CA ALA A 246 -7.44 -3.47 -20.15
C ALA A 246 -7.18 -3.78 -18.66
N TYR A 247 -7.17 -5.06 -18.27
CA TYR A 247 -6.83 -5.50 -16.91
C TYR A 247 -5.39 -5.18 -16.54
N ARG A 248 -4.43 -5.43 -17.44
CA ARG A 248 -3.02 -5.11 -17.20
C ARG A 248 -2.81 -3.61 -17.02
N ASN A 249 -3.47 -2.80 -17.84
CA ASN A 249 -3.37 -1.34 -17.76
C ASN A 249 -4.08 -0.79 -16.51
N ALA A 250 -5.24 -1.35 -16.13
CA ALA A 250 -6.03 -0.85 -15.00
C ALA A 250 -5.55 -1.40 -13.66
N PHE A 251 -5.12 -2.68 -13.60
CA PHE A 251 -4.88 -3.39 -12.34
C PHE A 251 -3.46 -3.97 -12.22
N GLY A 252 -2.64 -3.91 -13.25
CA GLY A 252 -1.31 -4.53 -13.27
C GLY A 252 -1.32 -6.06 -13.30
N ILE A 253 -2.50 -6.71 -13.36
CA ILE A 253 -2.66 -8.18 -13.34
C ILE A 253 -3.51 -8.65 -14.52
N SER A 254 -3.54 -9.97 -14.75
CA SER A 254 -4.45 -10.57 -15.73
C SER A 254 -5.85 -10.82 -15.13
N PRO A 255 -6.91 -10.95 -15.99
CA PRO A 255 -8.25 -11.35 -15.52
C PRO A 255 -8.26 -12.68 -14.77
N LEU A 256 -7.46 -13.67 -15.22
CA LEU A 256 -7.33 -14.96 -14.53
C LEU A 256 -6.65 -14.84 -13.17
N ARG A 257 -5.70 -13.92 -13.00
CA ARG A 257 -5.11 -13.67 -11.69
C ARG A 257 -6.12 -13.01 -10.75
N ALA A 258 -6.97 -12.12 -11.27
CA ALA A 258 -8.08 -11.54 -10.49
C ALA A 258 -9.07 -12.63 -10.04
N LEU A 259 -9.44 -13.57 -10.91
CA LEU A 259 -10.27 -14.73 -10.58
C LEU A 259 -9.61 -15.59 -9.48
N THR A 260 -8.32 -15.90 -9.62
CA THR A 260 -7.58 -16.67 -8.60
C THR A 260 -7.59 -15.99 -7.25
N ARG A 261 -7.40 -14.68 -7.18
CA ARG A 261 -7.47 -13.90 -5.95
C ARG A 261 -8.85 -13.92 -5.31
N GLU A 262 -9.90 -13.76 -6.11
CA GLU A 262 -11.28 -13.85 -5.60
C GLU A 262 -11.56 -15.24 -5.01
N ARG A 263 -11.12 -16.30 -5.68
CA ARG A 263 -11.20 -17.68 -5.16
C ARG A 263 -10.45 -17.86 -3.86
N MET A 264 -9.21 -17.33 -3.75
CA MET A 264 -8.41 -17.38 -2.53
C MET A 264 -9.09 -16.66 -1.36
N ARG A 265 -9.65 -15.47 -1.62
CA ARG A 265 -10.38 -14.69 -0.62
C ARG A 265 -11.60 -15.44 -0.09
N ARG A 266 -12.38 -16.05 -0.99
CA ARG A 266 -13.54 -16.89 -0.63
C ARG A 266 -13.12 -18.12 0.13
N ALA A 267 -12.03 -18.78 -0.30
CA ALA A 267 -11.47 -19.91 0.41
C ALA A 267 -11.07 -19.55 1.84
N ARG A 268 -10.42 -18.39 2.04
CA ARG A 268 -10.08 -17.90 3.38
C ARG A 268 -11.31 -17.68 4.24
N PHE A 269 -12.35 -17.06 3.68
CA PHE A 269 -13.62 -16.88 4.39
C PHE A 269 -14.21 -18.22 4.85
N ASP A 270 -14.27 -19.21 3.95
CA ASP A 270 -14.81 -20.54 4.28
C ASP A 270 -13.96 -21.28 5.33
N LEU A 271 -12.62 -21.16 5.29
CA LEU A 271 -11.73 -21.74 6.30
C LEU A 271 -11.97 -21.17 7.70
N VAL A 272 -12.38 -19.90 7.79
CA VAL A 272 -12.76 -19.27 9.06
C VAL A 272 -14.21 -19.58 9.43
N ALA A 273 -15.14 -19.61 8.49
CA ALA A 273 -16.58 -19.65 8.75
C ALA A 273 -17.16 -21.08 8.81
N SER A 274 -16.49 -22.11 8.25
CA SER A 274 -17.03 -23.46 8.13
C SER A 274 -16.16 -24.53 8.80
N GLU A 275 -16.74 -25.72 9.06
CA GLU A 275 -16.01 -26.92 9.55
C GLU A 275 -15.33 -27.70 8.41
N ALA A 276 -15.44 -27.27 7.18
CA ALA A 276 -14.88 -27.96 6.01
C ALA A 276 -13.36 -28.13 6.13
N THR A 277 -12.84 -29.19 5.55
CA THR A 277 -11.39 -29.40 5.52
C THR A 277 -10.72 -28.43 4.56
N VAL A 278 -9.41 -28.21 4.71
CA VAL A 278 -8.62 -27.39 3.76
C VAL A 278 -8.77 -27.91 2.33
N THR A 279 -8.82 -29.23 2.18
CA THR A 279 -8.99 -29.90 0.88
C THR A 279 -10.37 -29.61 0.27
N ASP A 280 -11.44 -29.73 1.05
CA ASP A 280 -12.80 -29.47 0.57
C ASP A 280 -12.97 -27.99 0.16
N VAL A 281 -12.43 -27.08 0.95
CA VAL A 281 -12.45 -25.64 0.64
C VAL A 281 -11.66 -25.37 -0.63
N ALA A 282 -10.47 -25.95 -0.79
CA ALA A 282 -9.68 -25.79 -2.00
C ALA A 282 -10.41 -26.29 -3.23
N LEU A 283 -11.01 -27.48 -3.18
CA LEU A 283 -11.80 -28.06 -4.28
C LEU A 283 -13.03 -27.22 -4.60
N LYS A 284 -13.78 -26.77 -3.60
CA LYS A 284 -14.94 -25.89 -3.76
C LYS A 284 -14.62 -24.65 -4.57
N TRP A 285 -13.43 -24.08 -4.35
CA TRP A 285 -12.99 -22.86 -5.03
C TRP A 285 -12.13 -23.14 -6.27
N GLY A 286 -12.14 -24.38 -6.80
CA GLY A 286 -11.53 -24.75 -8.08
C GLY A 286 -10.02 -24.94 -8.04
N PHE A 287 -9.43 -25.19 -6.86
CA PHE A 287 -8.02 -25.52 -6.73
C PHE A 287 -7.81 -27.03 -6.70
N THR A 288 -7.30 -27.59 -7.80
CA THR A 288 -7.04 -29.03 -7.95
C THR A 288 -5.62 -29.44 -7.49
N HIS A 289 -4.69 -28.47 -7.39
CA HIS A 289 -3.31 -28.70 -6.98
C HIS A 289 -3.07 -28.10 -5.58
N PHE A 290 -3.23 -28.89 -4.54
CA PHE A 290 -3.23 -28.44 -3.14
C PHE A 290 -1.90 -27.82 -2.69
N GLY A 291 -0.76 -28.35 -3.18
CA GLY A 291 0.56 -27.76 -2.89
C GLY A 291 0.69 -26.35 -3.45
N ARG A 292 0.25 -26.13 -4.69
CA ARG A 292 0.22 -24.81 -5.32
C ARG A 292 -0.77 -23.88 -4.61
N PHE A 293 -1.96 -24.40 -4.25
CA PHE A 293 -2.93 -23.64 -3.46
C PHE A 293 -2.31 -23.15 -2.15
N ALA A 294 -1.65 -24.03 -1.39
CA ALA A 294 -1.04 -23.66 -0.10
C ALA A 294 0.09 -22.62 -0.28
N ALA A 295 0.92 -22.75 -1.32
CA ALA A 295 1.97 -21.80 -1.60
C ALA A 295 1.43 -20.42 -2.02
N GLU A 296 0.44 -20.39 -2.92
CA GLU A 296 -0.21 -19.14 -3.35
C GLU A 296 -1.01 -18.50 -2.20
N TYR A 297 -1.65 -19.29 -1.34
CA TYR A 297 -2.37 -18.82 -0.16
C TYR A 297 -1.41 -18.15 0.83
N ARG A 298 -0.27 -18.81 1.12
CA ARG A 298 0.76 -18.24 1.98
C ARG A 298 1.33 -16.93 1.40
N HIS A 299 1.54 -16.88 0.09
CA HIS A 299 2.01 -15.66 -0.58
C HIS A 299 0.98 -14.51 -0.46
N GLU A 300 -0.33 -14.81 -0.56
CA GLU A 300 -1.39 -13.79 -0.53
C GLU A 300 -1.72 -13.31 0.89
N PHE A 301 -1.66 -14.21 1.90
CA PHE A 301 -2.15 -13.94 3.25
C PHE A 301 -1.08 -14.01 4.35
N GLY A 302 0.15 -14.39 4.01
CA GLY A 302 1.26 -14.50 4.98
C GLY A 302 1.21 -15.76 5.88
N GLU A 303 0.15 -16.57 5.80
CA GLU A 303 -0.08 -17.76 6.61
C GLU A 303 -0.52 -18.95 5.74
N LEU A 304 -0.37 -20.17 6.24
CA LEU A 304 -0.86 -21.38 5.55
C LEU A 304 -2.38 -21.56 5.76
N PRO A 305 -3.11 -22.19 4.81
CA PRO A 305 -4.54 -22.48 4.97
C PRO A 305 -4.89 -23.22 6.24
N ARG A 306 -4.02 -24.16 6.67
CA ARG A 306 -4.19 -24.91 7.93
C ARG A 306 -4.07 -24.02 9.17
N GLU A 307 -3.21 -22.99 9.12
CA GLU A 307 -3.00 -22.05 10.22
C GLU A 307 -4.22 -21.15 10.39
N THR A 308 -4.77 -20.62 9.28
CA THR A 308 -6.04 -19.89 9.27
C THR A 308 -7.16 -20.72 9.92
N ARG A 309 -7.27 -22.00 9.58
CA ARG A 309 -8.30 -22.91 10.14
C ARG A 309 -8.06 -23.20 11.62
N GLN A 310 -6.81 -23.37 12.06
CA GLN A 310 -6.46 -23.65 13.46
C GLN A 310 -6.69 -22.46 14.37
N ALA A 311 -6.42 -21.23 13.92
CA ALA A 311 -6.67 -20.01 14.68
C ALA A 311 -8.13 -19.88 15.12
N ARG A 312 -9.08 -20.39 14.32
CA ARG A 312 -10.50 -20.48 14.68
C ARG A 312 -10.75 -21.41 15.86
N HIS A 313 -10.11 -22.59 15.88
CA HIS A 313 -10.32 -23.59 16.96
C HIS A 313 -9.75 -23.15 18.31
N GLY A 314 -8.75 -22.23 18.30
CA GLY A 314 -8.21 -21.60 19.51
C GLY A 314 -9.19 -20.59 20.14
N LEU A 315 -9.92 -19.84 19.33
CA LEU A 315 -10.94 -18.88 19.82
C LEU A 315 -12.20 -19.56 20.37
N GLY A 316 -12.60 -20.72 19.82
CA GLY A 316 -13.77 -21.48 20.30
C GLY A 316 -13.55 -22.22 21.61
N ARG A 317 -12.31 -22.58 21.98
CA ARG A 317 -11.99 -23.21 23.26
C ARG A 317 -11.96 -22.22 24.43
N ALA A 318 -11.53 -21.00 24.21
CA ALA A 318 -11.48 -19.98 25.26
C ALA A 318 -12.87 -19.51 25.73
N THR A 319 -13.91 -19.67 24.91
CA THR A 319 -15.31 -19.33 25.29
C THR A 319 -16.04 -20.45 25.98
N HIS A 320 -15.54 -21.72 25.94
CA HIS A 320 -16.15 -22.85 26.61
C HIS A 320 -15.57 -23.14 27.99
N GLU A 321 -14.40 -22.58 28.36
CA GLU A 321 -13.80 -22.68 29.69
C GLU A 321 -14.23 -21.53 30.64
N MET A 322 -15.03 -20.59 30.18
CA MET A 322 -15.57 -19.47 30.98
C MET A 322 -17.11 -19.52 31.16
N ALA A 323 -17.74 -20.64 30.81
CA ALA A 323 -19.17 -20.94 31.07
C ALA A 323 -19.29 -22.19 32.02
#